data_91eeac17847e6b6e9698e1770e9c1371
#
_entry.id   91eeac17847e6b6e9698e1770e9c1371
#
_cell.length_a   1.000
_cell.length_b   1.000
_cell.length_c   1.000
_cell.angle_alpha   90.00
_cell.angle_beta   90.00
_cell.angle_gamma   90.00
#
_symmetry.space_group_name_H-M   'P 1'
#
loop_
_entity.id
_entity.type
_entity.pdbx_description
1 polymer ?
#
loop_
_entity_poly.entity_id
_entity_poly.type
_entity_poly.pdbx_seq_one_letter_code
_entity_poly.pdbx_strand_id
1 'polypeptide(L)'
;MPAAAALSPDEALVWPGTLLAPDGTLVAPYDLEHGRGRAAGHVPAAVALGLLHAATQPFRLDYDGAPHVHVINGMGVKLGDSVIGLTALAALREAHPGLRFTLYRPAGAPRYVETLYALAADVVAPSRALPWPADALPAASHCIDLGNHLYWPDFARLPMIDFFLAALGADPAALPASAKRNRWLACVSLPALPDAWRRPYALFCPSASTAVRSVPPALRAAFVDRLARRYRLPVVGFGPVAHPAYVDASGFAHDTAAFIAWIKGASVLFASDSAAAHLADGFDVPTLACFTTIAPALRVRDYPHCVPVALDLPDALRGLHRSEAPDDVAAVEAAYRAVDWDAVGWPVI
;
A
#
# COMPACT_ATOMS: atom_id res chain seq x y z
N MET A 1 -32.40 -5.02 14.87
CA MET A 1 -30.97 -5.39 14.85
C MET A 1 -30.54 -5.65 16.29
N PRO A 2 -29.79 -6.72 16.63
CA PRO A 2 -29.22 -6.86 17.96
C PRO A 2 -28.33 -5.63 18.23
N ALA A 3 -28.38 -5.12 19.46
CA ALA A 3 -27.52 -4.02 19.86
C ALA A 3 -26.05 -4.47 19.77
N ALA A 4 -25.21 -3.71 19.08
CA ALA A 4 -23.79 -4.01 19.03
C ALA A 4 -23.19 -3.92 20.43
N ALA A 5 -22.47 -4.95 20.87
CA ALA A 5 -21.82 -4.96 22.16
C ALA A 5 -20.63 -3.98 22.17
N ALA A 6 -20.42 -3.30 23.28
CA ALA A 6 -19.25 -2.44 23.46
C ALA A 6 -17.97 -3.29 23.52
N LEU A 7 -16.93 -2.82 22.82
CA LEU A 7 -15.62 -3.43 22.81
C LEU A 7 -14.80 -2.97 24.01
N SER A 8 -13.93 -3.84 24.52
CA SER A 8 -12.85 -3.41 25.41
C SER A 8 -11.85 -2.51 24.66
N PRO A 9 -11.01 -1.73 25.36
CA PRO A 9 -10.01 -0.90 24.72
C PRO A 9 -9.08 -1.67 23.77
N ASP A 10 -8.63 -2.86 24.16
CA ASP A 10 -7.73 -3.68 23.35
C ASP A 10 -8.42 -4.26 22.11
N GLU A 11 -9.67 -4.73 22.26
CA GLU A 11 -10.47 -5.19 21.14
C GLU A 11 -10.74 -4.07 20.13
N ALA A 12 -10.96 -2.84 20.59
CA ALA A 12 -11.20 -1.69 19.73
C ALA A 12 -9.98 -1.38 18.82
N LEU A 13 -8.75 -1.56 19.31
CA LEU A 13 -7.53 -1.32 18.53
C LEU A 13 -7.32 -2.34 17.40
N VAL A 14 -7.72 -3.59 17.62
CA VAL A 14 -7.54 -4.69 16.66
C VAL A 14 -8.83 -5.04 15.90
N TRP A 15 -9.91 -4.30 16.15
CA TRP A 15 -11.18 -4.53 15.46
C TRP A 15 -11.01 -4.40 13.94
N PRO A 16 -11.43 -5.39 13.14
CA PRO A 16 -11.33 -5.35 11.69
C PRO A 16 -12.43 -4.47 11.08
N GLY A 17 -12.39 -3.17 11.32
CA GLY A 17 -13.40 -2.22 10.83
C GLY A 17 -13.28 -0.88 11.51
N THR A 18 -14.25 -0.02 11.23
CA THR A 18 -14.44 1.29 11.86
C THR A 18 -15.22 1.14 13.16
N LEU A 19 -15.01 2.05 14.08
CA LEU A 19 -15.69 2.11 15.36
C LEU A 19 -16.71 3.24 15.38
N LEU A 20 -17.82 3.03 16.10
CA LEU A 20 -18.78 4.07 16.48
C LEU A 20 -18.54 4.43 17.94
N ALA A 21 -18.19 5.67 18.19
CA ALA A 21 -17.97 6.20 19.52
C ALA A 21 -19.32 6.50 20.24
N PRO A 22 -19.34 6.62 21.58
CA PRO A 22 -20.56 6.92 22.35
C PRO A 22 -21.23 8.25 21.98
N ASP A 23 -20.49 9.21 21.42
CA ASP A 23 -21.01 10.49 20.95
C ASP A 23 -21.62 10.44 19.54
N GLY A 24 -21.69 9.25 18.93
CA GLY A 24 -22.25 9.06 17.59
C GLY A 24 -21.29 9.36 16.46
N THR A 25 -19.97 9.48 16.71
CA THR A 25 -18.98 9.70 15.65
C THR A 25 -18.31 8.38 15.22
N LEU A 26 -17.97 8.30 13.94
CA LEU A 26 -17.12 7.24 13.38
C LEU A 26 -15.65 7.54 13.69
N VAL A 27 -14.93 6.55 14.19
CA VAL A 27 -13.52 6.67 14.59
C VAL A 27 -12.69 5.53 13.99
N ALA A 28 -11.50 5.84 13.50
CA ALA A 28 -10.56 4.82 13.05
C ALA A 28 -9.79 4.21 14.24
N PRO A 29 -9.65 2.88 14.35
CA PRO A 29 -8.78 2.26 15.35
C PRO A 29 -7.35 2.81 15.32
N TYR A 30 -6.83 3.13 14.14
CA TYR A 30 -5.53 3.78 13.96
C TYR A 30 -5.39 5.11 14.75
N ASP A 31 -6.42 5.94 14.75
CA ASP A 31 -6.40 7.22 15.49
C ASP A 31 -6.38 6.99 17.01
N LEU A 32 -7.07 5.94 17.49
CA LEU A 32 -7.04 5.55 18.91
C LEU A 32 -5.66 5.03 19.32
N GLU A 33 -5.04 4.18 18.51
CA GLU A 33 -3.67 3.67 18.73
C GLU A 33 -2.66 4.82 18.87
N HIS A 34 -2.88 5.92 18.14
CA HIS A 34 -2.02 7.10 18.16
C HIS A 34 -2.50 8.21 19.13
N GLY A 35 -3.31 7.85 20.12
CA GLY A 35 -3.73 8.76 21.19
C GLY A 35 -4.75 9.83 20.79
N ARG A 36 -5.43 9.66 19.66
CA ARG A 36 -6.46 10.57 19.15
C ARG A 36 -7.86 10.07 19.55
N GLY A 37 -8.20 10.16 20.81
CA GLY A 37 -9.48 9.75 21.34
C GLY A 37 -9.37 8.80 22.54
N ARG A 38 -10.53 8.40 23.06
CA ARG A 38 -10.62 7.44 24.17
C ARG A 38 -11.07 6.09 23.62
N ALA A 39 -10.40 5.01 23.98
CA ALA A 39 -10.70 3.67 23.49
C ALA A 39 -11.91 2.99 24.18
N ALA A 40 -12.61 3.64 25.11
CA ALA A 40 -13.69 3.04 25.87
C ALA A 40 -15.09 3.32 25.30
N GLY A 41 -15.95 2.30 25.34
CA GLY A 41 -17.36 2.40 24.97
C GLY A 41 -17.65 2.41 23.48
N HIS A 42 -16.69 2.09 22.65
CA HIS A 42 -16.88 1.96 21.21
C HIS A 42 -17.60 0.67 20.85
N VAL A 43 -18.39 0.72 19.79
CA VAL A 43 -19.00 -0.45 19.18
C VAL A 43 -18.59 -0.58 17.73
N PRO A 44 -18.65 -1.79 17.12
CA PRO A 44 -18.44 -1.97 15.69
C PRO A 44 -19.41 -1.14 14.85
N ALA A 45 -18.90 -0.17 14.08
CA ALA A 45 -19.72 0.75 13.29
C ALA A 45 -20.56 0.00 12.23
N ALA A 46 -19.98 -0.98 11.57
CA ALA A 46 -20.67 -1.76 10.55
C ALA A 46 -21.90 -2.47 11.11
N VAL A 47 -21.80 -3.05 12.33
CA VAL A 47 -22.93 -3.72 13.00
C VAL A 47 -23.97 -2.71 13.49
N ALA A 48 -23.52 -1.63 14.13
CA ALA A 48 -24.42 -0.62 14.72
C ALA A 48 -25.21 0.16 13.66
N LEU A 49 -24.63 0.43 12.52
CA LEU A 49 -25.20 1.26 11.46
C LEU A 49 -25.64 0.49 10.22
N GLY A 50 -25.39 -0.83 10.16
CA GLY A 50 -25.71 -1.66 9.00
C GLY A 50 -24.88 -1.33 7.77
N LEU A 51 -23.60 -0.90 7.95
CA LEU A 51 -22.69 -0.63 6.84
C LEU A 51 -22.29 -1.95 6.14
N LEU A 52 -22.00 -1.89 4.85
CA LEU A 52 -21.45 -3.01 4.13
C LEU A 52 -20.01 -3.29 4.63
N HIS A 53 -19.73 -4.53 5.04
CA HIS A 53 -18.43 -4.90 5.60
C HIS A 53 -18.13 -6.38 5.32
N ALA A 54 -17.25 -6.63 4.34
CA ALA A 54 -17.04 -7.97 3.80
C ALA A 54 -16.36 -8.94 4.79
N ALA A 55 -15.60 -8.45 5.78
CA ALA A 55 -15.05 -9.32 6.81
C ALA A 55 -16.12 -9.84 7.80
N THR A 56 -17.23 -9.13 7.98
CA THR A 56 -18.33 -9.56 8.82
C THR A 56 -19.34 -10.38 8.02
N GLN A 57 -19.70 -9.89 6.85
CA GLN A 57 -20.64 -10.53 5.95
C GLN A 57 -20.24 -10.24 4.50
N PRO A 58 -19.81 -11.25 3.73
CA PRO A 58 -19.53 -11.08 2.31
C PRO A 58 -20.74 -10.52 1.57
N PHE A 59 -20.52 -9.60 0.67
CA PHE A 59 -21.55 -8.96 -0.14
C PHE A 59 -21.08 -8.78 -1.59
N ARG A 60 -22.03 -8.50 -2.48
CA ARG A 60 -21.77 -8.00 -3.84
C ARG A 60 -22.52 -6.70 -4.01
N LEU A 61 -21.83 -5.72 -4.58
CA LEU A 61 -22.43 -4.41 -4.87
C LEU A 61 -22.69 -4.28 -6.37
N ASP A 62 -23.93 -3.91 -6.70
CA ASP A 62 -24.29 -3.49 -8.06
C ASP A 62 -23.85 -2.03 -8.24
N TYR A 63 -22.72 -1.83 -8.90
CA TYR A 63 -22.14 -0.52 -9.12
C TYR A 63 -22.89 0.32 -10.16
N ASP A 64 -23.68 -0.30 -11.05
CA ASP A 64 -24.52 0.42 -12.01
C ASP A 64 -25.73 1.05 -11.30
N GLY A 65 -26.23 0.36 -10.26
CA GLY A 65 -27.28 0.88 -9.37
C GLY A 65 -26.78 1.80 -8.25
N ALA A 66 -25.45 1.90 -8.03
CA ALA A 66 -24.82 2.67 -6.96
C ALA A 66 -23.79 3.67 -7.49
N PRO A 67 -24.22 4.78 -8.12
CA PRO A 67 -23.31 5.72 -8.81
C PRO A 67 -22.38 6.49 -7.87
N HIS A 68 -22.60 6.44 -6.55
CA HIS A 68 -21.75 7.08 -5.55
C HIS A 68 -21.61 6.18 -4.33
N VAL A 69 -20.39 5.75 -4.06
CA VAL A 69 -20.03 4.86 -2.95
C VAL A 69 -19.14 5.60 -1.95
N HIS A 70 -19.44 5.44 -0.68
CA HIS A 70 -18.72 6.00 0.44
C HIS A 70 -17.88 4.90 1.10
N VAL A 71 -16.56 5.05 1.08
CA VAL A 71 -15.62 4.09 1.68
C VAL A 71 -15.12 4.65 3.01
N ILE A 72 -15.54 4.01 4.08
CA ILE A 72 -15.24 4.43 5.44
C ILE A 72 -13.91 3.80 5.88
N ASN A 73 -13.01 4.62 6.43
CA ASN A 73 -11.69 4.24 6.93
C ASN A 73 -10.86 3.44 5.89
N GLY A 74 -10.99 3.87 4.62
CA GLY A 74 -10.52 3.11 3.47
C GLY A 74 -9.02 3.19 3.20
N MET A 75 -8.53 2.15 2.57
CA MET A 75 -7.25 1.95 1.87
C MET A 75 -6.00 2.03 2.74
N GLY A 76 -6.13 1.97 4.08
CA GLY A 76 -5.01 1.95 5.01
C GLY A 76 -4.23 3.27 5.13
N VAL A 77 -3.18 3.24 5.94
CA VAL A 77 -2.34 4.40 6.32
C VAL A 77 -0.88 4.23 5.86
N LYS A 78 -0.60 3.26 5.01
CA LYS A 78 0.71 3.04 4.39
C LYS A 78 0.64 3.32 2.89
N LEU A 79 1.77 3.78 2.33
CA LEU A 79 1.81 4.20 0.93
C LEU A 79 1.48 3.04 -0.04
N GLY A 80 2.04 1.84 0.21
CA GLY A 80 1.80 0.67 -0.64
C GLY A 80 0.33 0.26 -0.68
N ASP A 81 -0.30 0.12 0.49
CA ASP A 81 -1.71 -0.23 0.61
C ASP A 81 -2.60 0.81 -0.10
N SER A 82 -2.25 2.10 0.06
CA SER A 82 -2.99 3.19 -0.57
C SER A 82 -2.86 3.18 -2.09
N VAL A 83 -1.68 2.89 -2.66
CA VAL A 83 -1.50 2.76 -4.12
C VAL A 83 -2.38 1.66 -4.68
N ILE A 84 -2.35 0.47 -4.06
CA ILE A 84 -3.14 -0.67 -4.54
C ILE A 84 -4.64 -0.46 -4.29
N GLY A 85 -5.02 0.13 -3.16
CA GLY A 85 -6.41 0.48 -2.87
C GLY A 85 -6.98 1.48 -3.89
N LEU A 86 -6.21 2.52 -4.24
CA LEU A 86 -6.57 3.46 -5.31
C LEU A 86 -6.66 2.76 -6.67
N THR A 87 -5.82 1.76 -6.93
CA THR A 87 -5.92 0.93 -8.15
C THR A 87 -7.23 0.16 -8.20
N ALA A 88 -7.69 -0.40 -7.07
CA ALA A 88 -9.00 -1.06 -7.02
C ALA A 88 -10.15 -0.10 -7.34
N LEU A 89 -10.11 1.13 -6.81
CA LEU A 89 -11.10 2.16 -7.13
C LEU A 89 -11.03 2.60 -8.59
N ALA A 90 -9.83 2.77 -9.14
CA ALA A 90 -9.63 3.13 -10.54
C ALA A 90 -10.18 2.04 -11.48
N ALA A 91 -9.90 0.77 -11.18
CA ALA A 91 -10.40 -0.37 -11.96
C ALA A 91 -11.94 -0.44 -11.95
N LEU A 92 -12.58 -0.18 -10.81
CA LEU A 92 -14.04 -0.12 -10.71
C LEU A 92 -14.62 1.07 -11.48
N ARG A 93 -13.97 2.22 -11.47
CA ARG A 93 -14.40 3.39 -12.27
C ARG A 93 -14.21 3.18 -13.78
N GLU A 94 -13.19 2.43 -14.18
CA GLU A 94 -13.01 2.06 -15.59
C GLU A 94 -14.14 1.13 -16.07
N ALA A 95 -14.52 0.16 -15.22
CA ALA A 95 -15.63 -0.74 -15.49
C ALA A 95 -17.01 -0.04 -15.41
N HIS A 96 -17.15 0.99 -14.58
CA HIS A 96 -18.39 1.74 -14.31
C HIS A 96 -18.13 3.25 -14.41
N PRO A 97 -18.11 3.86 -15.61
CA PRO A 97 -17.64 5.25 -15.82
C PRO A 97 -18.40 6.34 -15.06
N GLY A 98 -19.66 6.07 -14.65
CA GLY A 98 -20.45 6.98 -13.82
C GLY A 98 -20.14 6.94 -12.32
N LEU A 99 -19.35 5.96 -11.88
CA LEU A 99 -19.08 5.69 -10.45
C LEU A 99 -18.19 6.75 -9.84
N ARG A 100 -18.56 7.19 -8.64
CA ARG A 100 -17.80 8.14 -7.82
C ARG A 100 -17.55 7.54 -6.45
N PHE A 101 -16.39 7.88 -5.87
CA PHE A 101 -16.02 7.48 -4.51
C PHE A 101 -15.78 8.69 -3.63
N THR A 102 -16.25 8.63 -2.38
CA THR A 102 -15.85 9.50 -1.28
C THR A 102 -15.15 8.65 -0.23
N LEU A 103 -13.93 9.01 0.15
CA LEU A 103 -13.17 8.31 1.18
C LEU A 103 -13.24 9.06 2.51
N TYR A 104 -13.41 8.31 3.60
CA TYR A 104 -13.24 8.80 4.97
C TYR A 104 -11.98 8.17 5.53
N ARG A 105 -11.05 8.98 6.02
CA ARG A 105 -9.71 8.52 6.38
C ARG A 105 -9.33 8.92 7.80
N PRO A 106 -8.45 8.16 8.47
CA PRO A 106 -7.95 8.55 9.79
C PRO A 106 -7.34 9.95 9.76
N ALA A 107 -7.68 10.80 10.73
CA ALA A 107 -7.08 12.13 10.85
C ALA A 107 -5.57 12.09 11.16
N GLY A 108 -5.12 11.00 11.79
CA GLY A 108 -3.71 10.72 12.07
C GLY A 108 -2.95 10.12 10.90
N ALA A 109 -3.55 9.93 9.73
CA ALA A 109 -2.86 9.36 8.58
C ALA A 109 -1.61 10.19 8.23
N PRO A 110 -0.47 9.55 7.89
CA PRO A 110 0.76 10.27 7.59
C PRO A 110 0.60 11.21 6.39
N ARG A 111 1.18 12.42 6.49
CA ARG A 111 1.09 13.44 5.44
C ARG A 111 1.52 12.92 4.06
N TYR A 112 2.55 12.08 4.01
CA TYR A 112 3.02 11.51 2.74
C TYR A 112 1.98 10.61 2.07
N VAL A 113 1.09 9.96 2.85
CA VAL A 113 -0.04 9.19 2.32
C VAL A 113 -1.14 10.12 1.83
N GLU A 114 -1.49 11.16 2.59
CA GLU A 114 -2.51 12.14 2.19
C GLU A 114 -2.10 12.89 0.91
N THR A 115 -0.81 13.14 0.71
CA THR A 115 -0.30 13.68 -0.56
C THR A 115 -0.60 12.75 -1.74
N LEU A 116 -0.52 11.42 -1.56
CA LEU A 116 -0.89 10.47 -2.62
C LEU A 116 -2.38 10.59 -3.00
N TYR A 117 -3.27 10.73 -2.00
CA TYR A 117 -4.70 10.91 -2.28
C TYR A 117 -5.00 12.23 -2.98
N ALA A 118 -4.28 13.30 -2.64
CA ALA A 118 -4.40 14.57 -3.35
C ALA A 118 -3.96 14.46 -4.82
N LEU A 119 -2.93 13.64 -5.10
CA LEU A 119 -2.50 13.34 -6.48
C LEU A 119 -3.50 12.48 -7.24
N ALA A 120 -4.32 11.68 -6.56
CA ALA A 120 -5.31 10.78 -7.14
C ALA A 120 -6.70 11.43 -7.33
N ALA A 121 -6.76 12.75 -7.50
CA ALA A 121 -8.01 13.51 -7.63
C ALA A 121 -8.91 13.04 -8.79
N ASP A 122 -8.33 12.48 -9.83
CA ASP A 122 -9.07 11.86 -10.93
C ASP A 122 -9.70 10.50 -10.58
N VAL A 123 -9.22 9.85 -9.51
CA VAL A 123 -9.74 8.56 -9.04
C VAL A 123 -10.77 8.74 -7.94
N VAL A 124 -10.51 9.62 -6.99
CA VAL A 124 -11.36 9.86 -5.83
C VAL A 124 -11.55 11.34 -5.57
N ALA A 125 -12.70 11.71 -5.04
CA ALA A 125 -12.92 13.07 -4.50
C ALA A 125 -11.97 13.31 -3.31
N PRO A 126 -11.69 14.59 -2.93
CA PRO A 126 -10.94 14.89 -1.73
C PRO A 126 -11.46 14.13 -0.51
N SER A 127 -10.55 13.47 0.21
CA SER A 127 -10.92 12.65 1.36
C SER A 127 -11.45 13.51 2.53
N ARG A 128 -12.33 12.89 3.32
CA ARG A 128 -12.85 13.46 4.56
C ARG A 128 -12.11 12.87 5.75
N ALA A 129 -11.80 13.69 6.74
CA ALA A 129 -11.12 13.21 7.94
C ALA A 129 -12.12 12.59 8.94
N LEU A 130 -11.74 11.46 9.54
CA LEU A 130 -12.36 10.96 10.76
C LEU A 130 -11.78 11.73 11.98
N PRO A 131 -12.53 11.91 13.10
CA PRO A 131 -13.88 11.40 13.33
C PRO A 131 -14.95 12.12 12.48
N TRP A 132 -16.00 11.35 12.11
CA TRP A 132 -17.09 11.85 11.27
C TRP A 132 -18.45 11.52 11.89
N PRO A 133 -19.43 12.46 11.97
CA PRO A 133 -20.75 12.17 12.51
C PRO A 133 -21.46 11.07 11.72
N ALA A 134 -21.94 10.04 12.40
CA ALA A 134 -22.57 8.91 11.75
C ALA A 134 -23.90 9.27 11.07
N ASP A 135 -24.63 10.23 11.63
CA ASP A 135 -25.88 10.76 11.08
C ASP A 135 -25.69 11.61 9.82
N ALA A 136 -24.46 12.06 9.55
CA ALA A 136 -24.08 12.74 8.31
C ALA A 136 -23.64 11.81 7.19
N LEU A 137 -23.69 10.47 7.41
CA LEU A 137 -23.49 9.49 6.34
C LEU A 137 -24.74 9.39 5.45
N PRO A 138 -24.55 9.05 4.16
CA PRO A 138 -25.66 8.67 3.30
C PRO A 138 -26.24 7.28 3.71
N ALA A 139 -27.23 6.78 2.94
CA ALA A 139 -27.80 5.46 3.19
C ALA A 139 -26.74 4.37 3.33
N ALA A 140 -26.86 3.51 4.33
CA ALA A 140 -25.89 2.47 4.68
C ALA A 140 -25.55 1.53 3.52
N SER A 141 -26.52 1.28 2.60
CA SER A 141 -26.32 0.46 1.40
C SER A 141 -25.27 0.98 0.42
N HIS A 142 -24.85 2.25 0.56
CA HIS A 142 -23.79 2.85 -0.26
C HIS A 142 -22.52 3.13 0.55
N CYS A 143 -22.45 2.68 1.80
CA CYS A 143 -21.34 2.87 2.70
C CYS A 143 -20.63 1.54 2.95
N ILE A 144 -19.36 1.45 2.56
CA ILE A 144 -18.50 0.28 2.74
C ILE A 144 -17.47 0.60 3.81
N ASP A 145 -17.42 -0.17 4.88
CA ASP A 145 -16.37 -0.08 5.88
C ASP A 145 -15.17 -0.96 5.47
N LEU A 146 -14.01 -0.34 5.25
CA LEU A 146 -12.74 -0.99 4.90
C LEU A 146 -11.68 -0.82 6.00
N GLY A 147 -12.13 -0.44 7.19
CA GLY A 147 -11.26 -0.12 8.31
C GLY A 147 -10.38 -1.26 8.74
N ASN A 148 -9.18 -0.90 9.18
CA ASN A 148 -8.24 -1.78 9.90
C ASN A 148 -7.98 -3.13 9.22
N HIS A 149 -7.87 -3.10 7.89
CA HIS A 149 -7.83 -4.29 7.02
C HIS A 149 -6.66 -5.24 7.32
N LEU A 150 -5.62 -4.80 8.04
CA LEU A 150 -4.52 -5.66 8.50
C LEU A 150 -5.02 -6.82 9.37
N TYR A 151 -6.15 -6.64 10.06
CA TYR A 151 -6.78 -7.66 10.91
C TYR A 151 -7.85 -8.48 10.20
N TRP A 152 -8.04 -8.27 8.88
CA TRP A 152 -8.95 -9.08 8.10
C TRP A 152 -8.28 -10.39 7.68
N PRO A 153 -8.93 -11.56 7.88
CA PRO A 153 -8.32 -12.86 7.56
C PRO A 153 -7.87 -12.98 6.11
N ASP A 154 -8.60 -12.39 5.18
CA ASP A 154 -8.32 -12.49 3.75
C ASP A 154 -7.19 -11.60 3.27
N PHE A 155 -6.79 -10.58 4.03
CA PHE A 155 -5.67 -9.69 3.69
C PHE A 155 -4.33 -10.43 3.63
N ALA A 156 -4.15 -11.46 4.47
CA ALA A 156 -2.95 -12.28 4.48
C ALA A 156 -2.96 -13.41 3.42
N ARG A 157 -4.12 -13.68 2.80
CA ARG A 157 -4.32 -14.84 1.91
C ARG A 157 -4.52 -14.47 0.45
N LEU A 158 -5.16 -13.34 0.19
CA LEU A 158 -5.44 -12.89 -1.18
C LEU A 158 -4.33 -11.96 -1.69
N PRO A 159 -4.08 -11.94 -3.01
CA PRO A 159 -3.37 -10.83 -3.62
C PRO A 159 -4.03 -9.51 -3.19
N MET A 160 -3.22 -8.52 -2.81
CA MET A 160 -3.73 -7.30 -2.18
C MET A 160 -4.76 -6.56 -3.04
N ILE A 161 -4.58 -6.57 -4.36
CA ILE A 161 -5.56 -5.99 -5.29
C ILE A 161 -6.88 -6.75 -5.26
N ASP A 162 -6.84 -8.09 -5.24
CA ASP A 162 -8.04 -8.91 -5.17
C ASP A 162 -8.74 -8.77 -3.81
N PHE A 163 -7.95 -8.61 -2.73
CA PHE A 163 -8.49 -8.30 -1.41
C PHE A 163 -9.31 -7.00 -1.43
N PHE A 164 -8.74 -5.89 -1.94
CA PHE A 164 -9.46 -4.62 -1.98
C PHE A 164 -10.69 -4.68 -2.88
N LEU A 165 -10.62 -5.34 -4.03
CA LEU A 165 -11.78 -5.53 -4.91
C LEU A 165 -12.89 -6.33 -4.22
N ALA A 166 -12.55 -7.45 -3.58
CA ALA A 166 -13.51 -8.26 -2.82
C ALA A 166 -14.10 -7.50 -1.63
N ALA A 167 -13.28 -6.75 -0.90
CA ALA A 167 -13.71 -5.93 0.22
C ALA A 167 -14.63 -4.78 -0.20
N LEU A 168 -14.50 -4.30 -1.43
CA LEU A 168 -15.42 -3.36 -2.07
C LEU A 168 -16.70 -4.04 -2.60
N GLY A 169 -16.82 -5.35 -2.54
CA GLY A 169 -17.99 -6.10 -3.02
C GLY A 169 -17.96 -6.41 -4.53
N ALA A 170 -16.81 -6.22 -5.18
CA ALA A 170 -16.59 -6.62 -6.57
C ALA A 170 -16.11 -8.07 -6.67
N ASP A 171 -16.24 -8.67 -7.86
CA ASP A 171 -15.60 -9.94 -8.15
C ASP A 171 -14.21 -9.70 -8.76
N PRO A 172 -13.13 -10.05 -8.06
CA PRO A 172 -11.80 -9.87 -8.61
C PRO A 172 -11.56 -10.65 -9.90
N ALA A 173 -12.25 -11.80 -10.08
CA ALA A 173 -12.10 -12.63 -11.27
C ALA A 173 -12.77 -12.03 -12.52
N ALA A 174 -13.74 -11.13 -12.34
CA ALA A 174 -14.41 -10.44 -13.44
C ALA A 174 -13.53 -9.33 -14.08
N LEU A 175 -12.46 -8.91 -13.40
CA LEU A 175 -11.57 -7.86 -13.88
C LEU A 175 -10.30 -8.46 -14.52
N PRO A 176 -9.89 -8.01 -15.71
CA PRO A 176 -8.67 -8.47 -16.34
C PRO A 176 -7.42 -8.04 -15.55
N ALA A 177 -6.33 -8.78 -15.67
CA ALA A 177 -5.05 -8.46 -15.01
C ALA A 177 -4.55 -7.04 -15.36
N SER A 178 -4.81 -6.56 -16.57
CA SER A 178 -4.44 -5.19 -17.00
C SER A 178 -5.12 -4.10 -16.18
N ALA A 179 -6.36 -4.30 -15.74
CA ALA A 179 -7.10 -3.35 -14.89
C ALA A 179 -6.59 -3.36 -13.43
N LYS A 180 -5.85 -4.41 -13.02
CA LYS A 180 -5.26 -4.57 -11.68
C LYS A 180 -3.88 -3.92 -11.52
N ARG A 181 -3.43 -3.20 -12.54
CA ARG A 181 -2.17 -2.47 -12.56
C ARG A 181 -2.34 -1.02 -12.10
N ASN A 182 -1.29 -0.43 -11.58
CA ASN A 182 -1.33 0.93 -11.01
C ASN A 182 -1.34 2.04 -12.07
N ARG A 183 -2.03 1.82 -13.20
CA ARG A 183 -2.04 2.67 -14.40
C ARG A 183 -2.60 4.08 -14.18
N TRP A 184 -3.43 4.29 -13.16
CA TRP A 184 -3.92 5.61 -12.79
C TRP A 184 -2.79 6.60 -12.48
N LEU A 185 -1.61 6.10 -12.06
CA LEU A 185 -0.41 6.92 -11.83
C LEU A 185 0.11 7.62 -13.09
N ALA A 186 -0.15 7.08 -14.27
CA ALA A 186 0.29 7.70 -15.54
C ALA A 186 -0.33 9.08 -15.78
N CYS A 187 -1.54 9.32 -15.24
CA CYS A 187 -2.28 10.58 -15.36
C CYS A 187 -1.89 11.61 -14.27
N VAL A 188 -1.09 11.23 -13.28
CA VAL A 188 -0.72 12.11 -12.17
C VAL A 188 0.28 13.17 -12.62
N SER A 189 0.01 14.42 -12.28
CA SER A 189 0.96 15.53 -12.48
C SER A 189 2.07 15.47 -11.44
N LEU A 190 3.30 15.32 -11.89
CA LEU A 190 4.48 15.18 -11.05
C LEU A 190 5.47 16.32 -11.29
N PRO A 191 6.25 16.71 -10.27
CA PRO A 191 7.31 17.69 -10.46
C PRO A 191 8.41 17.17 -11.41
N ALA A 192 9.04 18.07 -12.13
CA ALA A 192 10.19 17.71 -12.95
C ALA A 192 11.39 17.33 -12.06
N LEU A 193 12.16 16.33 -12.49
CA LEU A 193 13.45 16.04 -11.87
C LEU A 193 14.43 17.18 -12.08
N PRO A 194 15.41 17.38 -11.17
CA PRO A 194 16.51 18.29 -11.38
C PRO A 194 17.22 18.01 -12.73
N ASP A 195 17.67 19.03 -13.43
CA ASP A 195 18.24 18.91 -14.79
C ASP A 195 19.38 17.89 -14.86
N ALA A 196 20.24 17.85 -13.84
CA ALA A 196 21.32 16.86 -13.74
C ALA A 196 20.84 15.40 -13.73
N TRP A 197 19.57 15.16 -13.43
CA TRP A 197 18.97 13.83 -13.32
C TRP A 197 17.92 13.52 -14.40
N ARG A 198 17.84 14.34 -15.43
CA ARG A 198 17.09 14.03 -16.68
C ARG A 198 17.86 13.09 -17.61
N ARG A 199 18.71 12.25 -17.04
CA ARG A 199 19.54 11.25 -17.70
C ARG A 199 19.22 9.87 -17.14
N PRO A 200 19.56 8.77 -17.84
CA PRO A 200 19.35 7.42 -17.33
C PRO A 200 20.06 7.17 -15.98
N TYR A 201 19.38 6.53 -15.05
CA TYR A 201 19.92 6.06 -13.76
C TYR A 201 19.21 4.79 -13.30
N ALA A 202 19.87 4.00 -12.46
CA ALA A 202 19.28 2.92 -11.71
C ALA A 202 18.81 3.46 -10.35
N LEU A 203 17.56 3.20 -9.98
CA LEU A 203 17.02 3.61 -8.69
C LEU A 203 17.13 2.46 -7.69
N PHE A 204 17.61 2.73 -6.48
CA PHE A 204 17.78 1.76 -5.41
C PHE A 204 16.92 2.14 -4.20
N CYS A 205 15.83 1.38 -3.97
CA CYS A 205 14.90 1.55 -2.87
C CYS A 205 14.94 0.35 -1.91
N PRO A 206 15.99 0.25 -1.07
CA PRO A 206 16.24 -0.94 -0.25
C PRO A 206 15.38 -1.02 1.00
N SER A 207 14.63 0.03 1.34
CA SER A 207 13.92 0.13 2.62
C SER A 207 12.42 -0.11 2.45
N ALA A 208 11.87 -0.91 3.35
CA ALA A 208 10.44 -1.06 3.59
C ALA A 208 10.05 -0.43 4.93
N SER A 209 8.79 -0.59 5.34
CA SER A 209 8.28 -0.06 6.62
C SER A 209 8.76 -0.85 7.85
N THR A 210 9.53 -1.92 7.67
CA THR A 210 10.04 -2.81 8.73
C THR A 210 11.37 -3.43 8.30
N ALA A 211 12.23 -3.75 9.27
CA ALA A 211 13.55 -4.30 9.02
C ALA A 211 13.48 -5.64 8.28
N VAL A 212 12.57 -6.54 8.66
CA VAL A 212 12.45 -7.88 8.04
C VAL A 212 12.02 -7.85 6.57
N ARG A 213 11.50 -6.75 6.06
CA ARG A 213 11.16 -6.59 4.62
C ARG A 213 12.14 -5.68 3.87
N SER A 214 13.15 -5.17 4.54
CA SER A 214 14.17 -4.30 3.96
C SER A 214 15.41 -5.07 3.57
N VAL A 215 16.17 -4.53 2.61
CA VAL A 215 17.55 -4.99 2.36
C VAL A 215 18.41 -4.62 3.57
N PRO A 216 19.08 -5.58 4.20
CA PRO A 216 19.94 -5.31 5.35
C PRO A 216 20.99 -4.25 5.05
N PRO A 217 21.24 -3.28 5.97
CA PRO A 217 22.20 -2.20 5.74
C PRO A 217 23.59 -2.67 5.33
N ALA A 218 24.06 -3.79 5.90
CA ALA A 218 25.38 -4.37 5.60
C ALA A 218 25.53 -4.84 4.13
N LEU A 219 24.43 -5.07 3.42
CA LEU A 219 24.44 -5.56 2.04
C LEU A 219 24.21 -4.46 1.00
N ARG A 220 23.75 -3.27 1.39
CA ARG A 220 23.33 -2.22 0.46
C ARG A 220 24.46 -1.77 -0.49
N ALA A 221 25.68 -1.62 0.00
CA ALA A 221 26.82 -1.26 -0.83
C ALA A 221 27.10 -2.30 -1.92
N ALA A 222 26.98 -3.59 -1.59
CA ALA A 222 27.15 -4.68 -2.57
C ALA A 222 26.06 -4.68 -3.66
N PHE A 223 24.82 -4.34 -3.31
CA PHE A 223 23.75 -4.16 -4.31
C PHE A 223 23.97 -2.95 -5.21
N VAL A 224 24.44 -1.84 -4.65
CA VAL A 224 24.81 -0.65 -5.44
C VAL A 224 25.92 -1.00 -6.44
N ASP A 225 26.96 -1.69 -6.01
CA ASP A 225 28.06 -2.14 -6.87
C ASP A 225 27.54 -3.04 -8.01
N ARG A 226 26.67 -4.00 -7.69
CA ARG A 226 26.05 -4.91 -8.67
C ARG A 226 25.20 -4.13 -9.70
N LEU A 227 24.36 -3.19 -9.25
CA LEU A 227 23.55 -2.34 -10.13
C LEU A 227 24.42 -1.50 -11.05
N ALA A 228 25.44 -0.84 -10.51
CA ALA A 228 26.34 0.02 -11.27
C ALA A 228 27.10 -0.77 -12.35
N ARG A 229 27.61 -1.97 -12.02
CA ARG A 229 28.32 -2.81 -12.98
C ARG A 229 27.41 -3.36 -14.06
N ARG A 230 26.21 -3.82 -13.69
CA ARG A 230 25.29 -4.46 -14.62
C ARG A 230 24.73 -3.48 -15.63
N TYR A 231 24.26 -2.34 -15.17
CA TYR A 231 23.57 -1.37 -16.04
C TYR A 231 24.46 -0.25 -16.55
N ARG A 232 25.68 -0.12 -16.00
CA ARG A 232 26.62 0.98 -16.31
C ARG A 232 25.98 2.36 -16.15
N LEU A 233 25.09 2.49 -15.19
CA LEU A 233 24.38 3.71 -14.82
C LEU A 233 24.77 4.18 -13.43
N PRO A 234 24.68 5.49 -13.14
CA PRO A 234 24.73 5.97 -11.76
C PRO A 234 23.57 5.33 -10.96
N VAL A 235 23.86 4.96 -9.71
CA VAL A 235 22.83 4.43 -8.80
C VAL A 235 22.37 5.54 -7.89
N VAL A 236 21.08 5.80 -7.88
CA VAL A 236 20.44 6.82 -7.06
C VAL A 236 19.55 6.15 -6.03
N GLY A 237 19.43 6.71 -4.84
CA GLY A 237 18.47 6.23 -3.84
C GLY A 237 18.22 7.27 -2.76
N PHE A 238 17.54 6.85 -1.69
CA PHE A 238 17.12 7.73 -0.60
C PHE A 238 17.68 7.21 0.71
N GLY A 239 18.59 7.96 1.29
CA GLY A 239 19.36 7.59 2.48
C GLY A 239 20.78 7.14 2.16
N PRO A 240 21.66 7.16 3.15
CA PRO A 240 23.09 6.99 2.94
C PRO A 240 23.47 5.55 2.59
N VAL A 241 24.28 5.39 1.53
CA VAL A 241 25.01 4.16 1.22
C VAL A 241 26.46 4.52 0.88
N ALA A 242 27.42 3.96 1.58
CA ALA A 242 28.84 4.23 1.37
C ALA A 242 29.36 3.50 0.12
N HIS A 243 29.18 4.08 -1.08
CA HIS A 243 29.67 3.53 -2.34
C HIS A 243 29.92 4.66 -3.37
N PRO A 244 31.05 4.63 -4.14
CA PRO A 244 31.39 5.72 -5.07
C PRO A 244 30.42 5.88 -6.25
N ALA A 245 29.71 4.83 -6.66
CA ALA A 245 28.70 4.89 -7.72
C ALA A 245 27.31 5.29 -7.22
N TYR A 246 27.14 5.59 -5.93
CA TYR A 246 25.85 5.91 -5.32
C TYR A 246 25.69 7.40 -5.07
N VAL A 247 24.49 7.89 -5.34
CA VAL A 247 24.08 9.26 -5.04
C VAL A 247 22.85 9.25 -4.16
N ASP A 248 22.93 9.86 -3.00
CA ASP A 248 21.81 10.08 -2.11
C ASP A 248 20.97 11.27 -2.61
N ALA A 249 19.77 10.98 -3.10
CA ALA A 249 18.81 11.97 -3.59
C ALA A 249 17.78 12.40 -2.53
N SER A 250 17.95 12.06 -1.25
CA SER A 250 17.00 12.41 -0.18
C SER A 250 16.69 13.90 -0.14
N GLY A 251 17.69 14.75 -0.41
CA GLY A 251 17.53 16.20 -0.48
C GLY A 251 16.63 16.71 -1.61
N PHE A 252 16.26 15.86 -2.57
CA PHE A 252 15.42 16.20 -3.72
C PHE A 252 14.06 15.47 -3.73
N ALA A 253 13.80 14.63 -2.74
CA ALA A 253 12.56 13.88 -2.58
C ALA A 253 11.82 14.35 -1.32
N HIS A 254 11.41 15.61 -1.31
CA HIS A 254 10.82 16.26 -0.13
C HIS A 254 9.41 15.80 0.21
N ASP A 255 8.71 15.24 -0.76
CA ASP A 255 7.35 14.75 -0.61
C ASP A 255 7.08 13.52 -1.51
N THR A 256 5.87 13.00 -1.42
CA THR A 256 5.45 11.83 -2.19
C THR A 256 5.44 12.08 -3.69
N ALA A 257 5.09 13.28 -4.15
CA ALA A 257 5.07 13.60 -5.58
C ALA A 257 6.50 13.57 -6.17
N ALA A 258 7.46 14.17 -5.45
CA ALA A 258 8.86 14.11 -5.83
C ALA A 258 9.42 12.68 -5.80
N PHE A 259 9.09 11.90 -4.76
CA PHE A 259 9.47 10.48 -4.70
C PHE A 259 8.93 9.67 -5.89
N ILE A 260 7.65 9.88 -6.27
CA ILE A 260 7.04 9.24 -7.44
C ILE A 260 7.74 9.70 -8.73
N ALA A 261 8.11 10.98 -8.84
CA ALA A 261 8.82 11.49 -10.01
C ALA A 261 10.19 10.79 -10.20
N TRP A 262 10.92 10.54 -9.12
CA TRP A 262 12.16 9.77 -9.16
C TRP A 262 11.94 8.32 -9.62
N ILE A 263 10.86 7.68 -9.19
CA ILE A 263 10.53 6.33 -9.67
C ILE A 263 10.18 6.35 -11.15
N LYS A 264 9.32 7.28 -11.58
CA LYS A 264 8.93 7.44 -13.00
C LYS A 264 10.12 7.68 -13.92
N GLY A 265 11.14 8.41 -13.47
CA GLY A 265 12.32 8.76 -14.26
C GLY A 265 13.40 7.68 -14.29
N ALA A 266 13.27 6.62 -13.49
CA ALA A 266 14.29 5.58 -13.41
C ALA A 266 14.28 4.68 -14.66
N SER A 267 15.46 4.30 -15.14
CA SER A 267 15.60 3.29 -16.21
C SER A 267 15.36 1.87 -15.68
N VAL A 268 15.70 1.64 -14.42
CA VAL A 268 15.47 0.39 -13.71
C VAL A 268 15.36 0.67 -12.22
N LEU A 269 14.50 -0.09 -11.54
CA LEU A 269 14.33 -0.05 -10.09
C LEU A 269 14.80 -1.36 -9.45
N PHE A 270 15.58 -1.25 -8.39
CA PHE A 270 15.74 -2.31 -7.40
C PHE A 270 14.97 -1.91 -6.13
N ALA A 271 14.06 -2.73 -5.68
CA ALA A 271 13.24 -2.46 -4.51
C ALA A 271 13.18 -3.65 -3.54
N SER A 272 12.99 -3.34 -2.27
CA SER A 272 12.43 -4.30 -1.30
C SER A 272 10.90 -4.41 -1.49
N ASP A 273 10.23 -5.28 -0.72
CA ASP A 273 8.76 -5.34 -0.61
C ASP A 273 8.22 -4.04 0.00
N SER A 274 8.06 -3.04 -0.85
CA SER A 274 7.70 -1.66 -0.47
C SER A 274 6.85 -0.97 -1.53
N ALA A 275 6.33 0.20 -1.19
CA ALA A 275 5.54 1.03 -2.10
C ALA A 275 6.26 1.33 -3.43
N ALA A 276 7.59 1.33 -3.47
CA ALA A 276 8.35 1.63 -4.67
C ALA A 276 8.05 0.67 -5.82
N ALA A 277 7.89 -0.64 -5.54
CA ALA A 277 7.53 -1.64 -6.55
C ALA A 277 6.13 -1.38 -7.13
N HIS A 278 5.18 -0.97 -6.29
CA HIS A 278 3.81 -0.64 -6.75
C HIS A 278 3.77 0.64 -7.59
N LEU A 279 4.53 1.65 -7.19
CA LEU A 279 4.65 2.91 -7.94
C LEU A 279 5.31 2.68 -9.30
N ALA A 280 6.36 1.85 -9.37
CA ALA A 280 7.07 1.52 -10.59
C ALA A 280 6.19 0.83 -11.64
N ASP A 281 5.28 -0.06 -11.21
CA ASP A 281 4.31 -0.70 -12.10
C ASP A 281 3.42 0.31 -12.84
N GLY A 282 3.06 1.43 -12.18
CA GLY A 282 2.25 2.48 -12.80
C GLY A 282 2.90 3.18 -13.98
N PHE A 283 4.23 3.08 -14.11
CA PHE A 283 5.02 3.72 -15.16
C PHE A 283 5.78 2.73 -16.04
N ASP A 284 5.49 1.44 -15.93
CA ASP A 284 6.21 0.37 -16.65
C ASP A 284 7.73 0.35 -16.40
N VAL A 285 8.19 0.82 -15.25
CA VAL A 285 9.62 0.81 -14.90
C VAL A 285 10.07 -0.62 -14.67
N PRO A 286 11.07 -1.12 -15.42
CA PRO A 286 11.66 -2.44 -15.19
C PRO A 286 12.15 -2.55 -13.75
N THR A 287 11.62 -3.52 -13.01
CA THR A 287 11.81 -3.60 -11.55
C THR A 287 12.31 -4.98 -11.14
N LEU A 288 13.33 -5.05 -10.31
CA LEU A 288 13.67 -6.22 -9.51
C LEU A 288 13.23 -5.97 -8.08
N ALA A 289 12.29 -6.77 -7.58
CA ALA A 289 11.75 -6.60 -6.23
C ALA A 289 12.03 -7.82 -5.35
N CYS A 290 12.63 -7.59 -4.18
CA CYS A 290 12.95 -8.64 -3.21
C CYS A 290 11.84 -8.79 -2.20
N PHE A 291 11.40 -10.03 -2.02
CA PHE A 291 10.35 -10.42 -1.08
C PHE A 291 10.92 -11.38 -0.04
N THR A 292 10.72 -11.04 1.20
CA THR A 292 11.20 -11.79 2.36
C THR A 292 10.04 -12.57 2.98
N THR A 293 9.34 -11.96 3.93
CA THR A 293 8.29 -12.60 4.73
C THR A 293 6.95 -12.73 4.00
N ILE A 294 6.68 -11.91 2.99
CA ILE A 294 5.42 -11.91 2.23
C ILE A 294 5.67 -12.49 0.83
N ALA A 295 4.83 -13.42 0.40
CA ALA A 295 4.95 -14.03 -0.91
C ALA A 295 4.74 -12.99 -2.05
N PRO A 296 5.56 -12.99 -3.10
CA PRO A 296 5.45 -12.05 -4.22
C PRO A 296 4.07 -12.04 -4.88
N ALA A 297 3.44 -13.21 -5.00
CA ALA A 297 2.12 -13.36 -5.60
C ALA A 297 1.03 -12.54 -4.87
N LEU A 298 1.22 -12.26 -3.59
CA LEU A 298 0.30 -11.41 -2.81
C LEU A 298 0.48 -9.92 -3.08
N ARG A 299 1.54 -9.52 -3.78
CA ARG A 299 1.90 -8.10 -3.96
C ARG A 299 2.02 -7.66 -5.42
N VAL A 300 2.70 -8.46 -6.25
CA VAL A 300 3.12 -8.05 -7.60
C VAL A 300 2.73 -9.05 -8.70
N ARG A 301 1.76 -9.94 -8.44
CA ARG A 301 1.29 -10.97 -9.39
C ARG A 301 0.97 -10.41 -10.78
N ASP A 302 0.35 -9.23 -10.82
CA ASP A 302 -0.18 -8.64 -12.05
C ASP A 302 0.78 -7.59 -12.68
N TYR A 303 2.06 -7.53 -12.25
CA TYR A 303 3.05 -6.54 -12.70
C TYR A 303 4.01 -7.14 -13.74
N PRO A 304 3.79 -6.93 -15.04
CA PRO A 304 4.56 -7.61 -16.10
C PRO A 304 6.02 -7.17 -16.18
N HIS A 305 6.36 -5.99 -15.66
CA HIS A 305 7.73 -5.46 -15.67
C HIS A 305 8.47 -5.67 -14.33
N CYS A 306 7.89 -6.42 -13.42
CA CYS A 306 8.50 -6.76 -12.14
C CYS A 306 9.04 -8.18 -12.16
N VAL A 307 10.34 -8.34 -11.91
CA VAL A 307 10.97 -9.61 -11.62
C VAL A 307 10.99 -9.78 -10.10
N PRO A 308 10.13 -10.63 -9.53
CA PRO A 308 10.09 -10.87 -8.10
C PRO A 308 11.16 -11.88 -7.70
N VAL A 309 11.91 -11.58 -6.64
CA VAL A 309 12.85 -12.51 -6.00
C VAL A 309 12.31 -12.86 -4.62
N ALA A 310 11.78 -14.06 -4.46
CA ALA A 310 11.38 -14.59 -3.16
C ALA A 310 12.62 -15.15 -2.44
N LEU A 311 12.90 -14.66 -1.25
CA LEU A 311 13.97 -15.17 -0.41
C LEU A 311 13.45 -16.38 0.39
N ASP A 312 14.30 -17.39 0.53
CA ASP A 312 13.96 -18.55 1.33
C ASP A 312 14.20 -18.25 2.82
N LEU A 313 13.13 -18.25 3.57
CA LEU A 313 13.12 -17.92 5.00
C LEU A 313 12.50 -19.05 5.81
N PRO A 314 12.85 -19.19 7.10
CA PRO A 314 12.18 -20.09 8.02
C PRO A 314 10.66 -19.88 8.03
N ASP A 315 9.89 -20.97 8.16
CA ASP A 315 8.43 -20.94 8.15
C ASP A 315 7.84 -19.98 9.18
N ALA A 316 8.47 -19.83 10.33
CA ALA A 316 8.06 -18.91 11.39
C ALA A 316 8.03 -17.42 10.95
N LEU A 317 8.76 -17.05 9.89
CA LEU A 317 8.78 -15.69 9.36
C LEU A 317 7.83 -15.51 8.18
N ARG A 318 7.26 -16.56 7.63
CA ARG A 318 6.34 -16.48 6.49
C ARG A 318 5.03 -15.82 6.88
N GLY A 319 4.63 -14.81 6.13
CA GLY A 319 3.43 -14.02 6.40
C GLY A 319 3.60 -12.95 7.48
N LEU A 320 4.78 -12.82 8.07
CA LEU A 320 5.05 -11.83 9.11
C LEU A 320 5.11 -10.41 8.50
N HIS A 321 4.15 -9.57 8.84
CA HIS A 321 4.08 -8.21 8.28
C HIS A 321 5.11 -7.26 8.87
N ARG A 322 5.53 -7.49 10.12
CA ARG A 322 6.48 -6.64 10.84
C ARG A 322 7.25 -7.42 11.90
N SER A 323 8.55 -7.20 11.95
CA SER A 323 9.40 -7.54 13.09
C SER A 323 10.64 -6.63 13.09
N GLU A 324 11.12 -6.32 14.27
CA GLU A 324 12.39 -5.64 14.54
C GLU A 324 13.28 -6.54 15.43
N ALA A 325 12.87 -7.80 15.67
CA ALA A 325 13.63 -8.74 16.49
C ALA A 325 14.98 -9.04 15.81
N PRO A 326 16.09 -8.98 16.56
CA PRO A 326 17.44 -9.19 15.99
C PRO A 326 17.59 -10.54 15.27
N ASP A 327 17.01 -11.62 15.81
CA ASP A 327 17.08 -12.95 15.21
C ASP A 327 16.34 -13.02 13.88
N ASP A 328 15.18 -12.37 13.77
CA ASP A 328 14.40 -12.29 12.53
C ASP A 328 15.17 -11.51 11.47
N VAL A 329 15.78 -10.38 11.85
CA VAL A 329 16.60 -9.56 10.95
C VAL A 329 17.85 -10.32 10.50
N ALA A 330 18.49 -11.08 11.39
CA ALA A 330 19.65 -11.91 11.06
C ALA A 330 19.27 -13.04 10.09
N ALA A 331 18.11 -13.68 10.25
CA ALA A 331 17.62 -14.68 9.33
C ALA A 331 17.37 -14.09 7.93
N VAL A 332 16.81 -12.88 7.85
CA VAL A 332 16.64 -12.15 6.59
C VAL A 332 18.00 -11.85 5.94
N GLU A 333 18.99 -11.38 6.71
CA GLU A 333 20.34 -11.13 6.17
C GLU A 333 20.99 -12.42 5.63
N ALA A 334 20.86 -13.53 6.35
CA ALA A 334 21.36 -14.82 5.90
C ALA A 334 20.69 -15.26 4.59
N ALA A 335 19.38 -15.08 4.47
CA ALA A 335 18.64 -15.39 3.24
C ALA A 335 19.11 -14.55 2.05
N TYR A 336 19.33 -13.24 2.23
CA TYR A 336 19.90 -12.38 1.18
C TYR A 336 21.29 -12.84 0.73
N ARG A 337 22.14 -13.31 1.66
CA ARG A 337 23.49 -13.82 1.37
C ARG A 337 23.46 -15.16 0.63
N ALA A 338 22.44 -15.97 0.84
CA ALA A 338 22.28 -17.29 0.23
C ALA A 338 21.82 -17.23 -1.24
N VAL A 339 21.25 -16.12 -1.70
CA VAL A 339 20.78 -15.96 -3.08
C VAL A 339 21.98 -15.89 -4.04
N ASP A 340 21.95 -16.72 -5.08
CA ASP A 340 22.84 -16.56 -6.24
C ASP A 340 22.33 -15.42 -7.14
N TRP A 341 22.79 -14.19 -6.85
CA TRP A 341 22.39 -12.98 -7.56
C TRP A 341 22.83 -12.96 -9.04
N ASP A 342 23.75 -13.81 -9.45
CA ASP A 342 24.18 -13.91 -10.85
C ASP A 342 23.22 -14.79 -11.66
N ALA A 343 22.56 -15.74 -11.00
CA ALA A 343 21.49 -16.56 -11.60
C ALA A 343 20.12 -15.87 -11.64
N VAL A 344 19.93 -14.76 -10.93
CA VAL A 344 18.66 -14.00 -10.95
C VAL A 344 18.44 -13.39 -12.33
N GLY A 345 17.22 -13.51 -12.85
CA GLY A 345 16.78 -12.89 -14.10
C GLY A 345 16.59 -11.37 -13.96
N TRP A 346 17.66 -10.60 -13.93
CA TRP A 346 17.59 -9.14 -13.81
C TRP A 346 16.80 -8.51 -14.96
N PRO A 347 16.01 -7.45 -14.70
CA PRO A 347 15.29 -6.73 -15.75
C PRO A 347 16.22 -6.23 -16.87
N VAL A 348 15.70 -6.24 -18.10
CA VAL A 348 16.37 -5.63 -19.27
C VAL A 348 15.85 -4.20 -19.42
N ILE A 349 16.74 -3.23 -19.75
CA ILE A 349 16.43 -1.81 -19.95
C ILE A 349 16.68 -1.37 -21.38
#